data_0bfab49b98fe1e6d7d590e7427f5e623
#
_entry.id   0bfab49b98fe1e6d7d590e7427f5e623
#
_cell.length_a   1.000
_cell.length_b   1.000
_cell.length_c   1.000
_cell.angle_alpha   90.00
_cell.angle_beta   90.00
_cell.angle_gamma   90.00
#
_symmetry.space_group_name_H-M   'P 1'
#
loop_
_entity.id
_entity.type
_entity.pdbx_description
1 polymer ?
#
loop_
_entity_poly.entity_id
_entity_poly.type
_entity_poly.pdbx_seq_one_letter_code
_entity_poly.pdbx_strand_id
1 'polypeptide(L)'
;PAHFTRKAGEMGVSFNIDETVDKAYAVGREGNILDRLSERLRASFGGATIPPDIDYRPAKARVEVREIASRVEHSPREANVKIYGSEVEVAKSRDGYELNLAATMASVDSAIDDMSGKVRLRGEVLDPGVVTAEAEAAAKKARGALSEQLMLKAEGKSWTLSPADLGSVLDVTRQDGKIDISLNRDHLDGRLTNVYNDLTIKPVEASYDFDADGDVIVTPSHEGRSIEGEKLLDSIQGGLFEGKREYQVPITVAKPRYTTAELEAKKPTELQGTYRTNYTATTDQGQTRVENLKIASDAVSGTFVAPGDTFSMLDHVANLDYFETHVIVDGAETVDEGGGLCQVTSTLYNAALYAGMEVTERTAHYSQLPYIRPGMDATVWYGGPGTSDDLDMKFKNTSDGYVLLQEYVSNDGYIYANVYGVPDNIEVEMSSEPVFMTEDASKWVAYYERTKNGKVVYRDQWETAYGALIDDEGKKLPPDIVPVAEVDGTYLGPEF
;
A
#
# COMPACT_ATOMS: atom_id res chain seq x y z
N PRO A 1 3.05 -28.33 52.31
CA PRO A 1 2.28 -29.51 51.92
C PRO A 1 0.82 -29.32 52.35
N ALA A 2 -0.13 -29.55 51.47
CA ALA A 2 -1.55 -29.52 51.79
C ALA A 2 -1.91 -30.83 52.53
N HIS A 3 -2.76 -30.73 53.52
CA HIS A 3 -3.27 -31.88 54.30
C HIS A 3 -4.79 -31.91 54.15
N PHE A 4 -5.30 -33.08 53.85
CA PHE A 4 -6.73 -33.33 53.74
C PHE A 4 -7.11 -34.44 54.71
N THR A 5 -8.20 -34.27 55.47
CA THR A 5 -8.73 -35.25 56.34
C THR A 5 -10.08 -35.75 55.82
N ARG A 6 -10.27 -37.05 55.80
CA ARG A 6 -11.52 -37.73 55.45
C ARG A 6 -11.86 -38.76 56.46
N LYS A 7 -13.14 -38.92 56.75
CA LYS A 7 -13.63 -40.03 57.64
C LYS A 7 -13.59 -41.36 56.90
N ALA A 8 -13.33 -42.43 57.58
CA ALA A 8 -13.30 -43.76 56.99
C ALA A 8 -14.60 -44.11 56.19
N GLY A 9 -15.78 -43.71 56.68
CA GLY A 9 -17.03 -43.93 55.97
C GLY A 9 -17.17 -43.10 54.66
N GLU A 10 -16.60 -41.91 54.58
CA GLU A 10 -16.52 -41.12 53.38
C GLU A 10 -15.64 -41.83 52.33
N MET A 11 -14.54 -42.42 52.79
CA MET A 11 -13.64 -43.23 51.97
C MET A 11 -14.20 -44.60 51.62
N GLY A 12 -15.42 -44.90 52.05
CA GLY A 12 -16.10 -46.18 51.73
C GLY A 12 -15.66 -47.36 52.61
N VAL A 13 -15.01 -47.07 53.73
CA VAL A 13 -14.55 -48.09 54.70
C VAL A 13 -15.60 -48.24 55.81
N SER A 14 -16.04 -49.42 56.03
CA SER A 14 -16.89 -49.80 57.15
C SER A 14 -16.37 -51.07 57.79
N PHE A 15 -16.59 -51.18 59.11
CA PHE A 15 -16.19 -52.37 59.86
C PHE A 15 -17.38 -53.32 59.96
N ASN A 16 -17.20 -54.56 59.57
CA ASN A 16 -18.16 -55.64 59.82
C ASN A 16 -17.92 -56.17 61.24
N ILE A 17 -18.65 -55.58 62.18
CA ILE A 17 -18.50 -55.88 63.63
C ILE A 17 -18.89 -57.35 63.88
N ASP A 18 -19.97 -57.82 63.26
CA ASP A 18 -20.46 -59.15 63.51
C ASP A 18 -19.47 -60.21 63.04
N GLU A 19 -18.91 -60.07 61.84
CA GLU A 19 -17.89 -60.97 61.28
C GLU A 19 -16.55 -60.90 62.06
N THR A 20 -16.18 -59.70 62.52
CA THR A 20 -15.01 -59.52 63.39
C THR A 20 -15.19 -60.23 64.71
N VAL A 21 -16.36 -60.14 65.34
CA VAL A 21 -16.73 -60.83 66.56
C VAL A 21 -16.75 -62.34 66.35
N ASP A 22 -17.33 -62.82 65.27
CA ASP A 22 -17.36 -64.21 64.87
C ASP A 22 -15.94 -64.81 64.74
N LYS A 23 -15.06 -64.11 64.03
CA LYS A 23 -13.64 -64.44 63.92
C LYS A 23 -12.94 -64.46 65.23
N ALA A 24 -13.24 -63.51 66.11
CA ALA A 24 -12.74 -63.48 67.48
C ALA A 24 -13.26 -64.67 68.31
N TYR A 25 -14.53 -65.00 68.11
CA TYR A 25 -15.17 -66.12 68.85
C TYR A 25 -14.69 -67.48 68.30
N ALA A 26 -14.26 -67.61 67.03
CA ALA A 26 -13.71 -68.79 66.43
C ALA A 26 -12.33 -69.18 66.94
N VAL A 27 -11.54 -68.24 67.51
CA VAL A 27 -10.18 -68.44 68.04
C VAL A 27 -10.21 -69.49 69.13
N GLY A 28 -9.51 -70.64 68.88
CA GLY A 28 -9.41 -71.76 69.88
C GLY A 28 -10.68 -72.55 69.96
N ARG A 29 -11.69 -72.38 69.05
CA ARG A 29 -12.94 -73.17 69.02
C ARG A 29 -13.14 -73.90 67.73
N GLU A 30 -12.50 -73.57 66.63
CA GLU A 30 -12.58 -74.19 65.35
C GLU A 30 -11.29 -74.99 65.03
N GLY A 31 -11.36 -76.01 64.15
CA GLY A 31 -10.23 -76.84 63.73
C GLY A 31 -10.10 -78.15 64.58
N ASN A 32 -9.00 -78.85 64.43
CA ASN A 32 -8.74 -80.06 65.14
C ASN A 32 -8.34 -79.78 66.61
N ILE A 33 -8.32 -80.83 67.50
CA ILE A 33 -8.07 -80.67 68.93
C ILE A 33 -6.70 -80.05 69.26
N LEU A 34 -5.68 -80.33 68.45
CA LEU A 34 -4.33 -79.77 68.65
C LEU A 34 -4.26 -78.30 68.22
N ASP A 35 -4.96 -77.92 67.15
CA ASP A 35 -5.05 -76.50 66.74
C ASP A 35 -5.75 -75.69 67.79
N ARG A 36 -6.90 -76.12 68.26
CA ARG A 36 -7.65 -75.38 69.31
C ARG A 36 -6.86 -75.29 70.65
N LEU A 37 -6.10 -76.28 71.04
CA LEU A 37 -5.26 -76.19 72.25
C LEU A 37 -4.09 -75.20 72.06
N SER A 38 -3.44 -75.24 70.87
CA SER A 38 -2.33 -74.36 70.56
C SER A 38 -2.78 -72.91 70.48
N GLU A 39 -3.92 -72.61 69.90
CA GLU A 39 -4.51 -71.27 69.76
C GLU A 39 -4.94 -70.76 71.13
N ARG A 40 -5.57 -71.53 72.01
CA ARG A 40 -5.92 -71.17 73.42
C ARG A 40 -4.69 -70.86 74.26
N LEU A 41 -3.66 -71.68 74.11
CA LEU A 41 -2.38 -71.37 74.81
C LEU A 41 -1.75 -70.11 74.28
N ARG A 42 -1.68 -69.87 73.02
CA ARG A 42 -1.17 -68.59 72.44
C ARG A 42 -1.98 -67.41 72.90
N ALA A 43 -3.32 -67.48 72.85
CA ALA A 43 -4.22 -66.40 73.25
C ALA A 43 -4.09 -66.10 74.77
N SER A 44 -3.84 -67.17 75.62
CA SER A 44 -3.69 -67.00 77.07
C SER A 44 -2.35 -66.34 77.52
N PHE A 45 -1.26 -66.58 76.77
CA PHE A 45 0.07 -66.05 77.10
C PHE A 45 0.47 -64.79 76.28
N GLY A 46 -0.07 -64.62 75.12
CA GLY A 46 0.33 -63.50 74.17
C GLY A 46 -0.80 -62.61 73.76
N GLY A 47 -2.07 -62.96 74.07
CA GLY A 47 -3.22 -62.28 73.47
C GLY A 47 -3.43 -62.73 72.02
N ALA A 48 -4.63 -62.64 71.52
CA ALA A 48 -4.96 -62.87 70.09
C ALA A 48 -5.33 -61.50 69.55
N THR A 49 -4.53 -61.00 68.62
CA THR A 49 -4.88 -59.79 67.87
C THR A 49 -5.67 -60.23 66.64
N ILE A 50 -6.92 -59.87 66.59
CA ILE A 50 -7.79 -60.19 65.45
C ILE A 50 -7.96 -58.90 64.66
N PRO A 51 -7.50 -58.91 63.41
CA PRO A 51 -7.75 -57.74 62.55
C PRO A 51 -9.27 -57.63 62.32
N PRO A 52 -9.82 -56.40 62.35
CA PRO A 52 -11.21 -56.17 62.05
C PRO A 52 -11.50 -56.54 60.58
N ASP A 53 -12.69 -57.07 60.39
CA ASP A 53 -13.20 -57.31 59.06
C ASP A 53 -13.64 -55.99 58.41
N ILE A 54 -13.10 -55.66 57.27
CA ILE A 54 -13.29 -54.39 56.59
C ILE A 54 -14.08 -54.61 55.30
N ASP A 55 -15.25 -53.95 55.21
CA ASP A 55 -15.94 -53.74 53.94
C ASP A 55 -15.49 -52.45 53.31
N TYR A 56 -14.81 -52.56 52.16
CA TYR A 56 -14.26 -51.43 51.44
C TYR A 56 -14.90 -51.26 50.06
N ARG A 57 -15.35 -50.02 49.76
CA ARG A 57 -15.96 -49.63 48.49
C ARG A 57 -15.07 -48.65 47.74
N PRO A 58 -14.14 -49.08 46.85
CA PRO A 58 -13.17 -48.24 46.17
C PRO A 58 -13.80 -47.08 45.35
N ALA A 59 -15.03 -47.28 44.91
CA ALA A 59 -15.75 -46.20 44.13
C ALA A 59 -15.97 -44.95 44.97
N LYS A 60 -16.25 -45.07 46.31
CA LYS A 60 -16.39 -43.91 47.19
C LYS A 60 -15.06 -43.22 47.41
N ALA A 61 -14.01 -43.96 47.74
CA ALA A 61 -12.66 -43.39 47.87
C ALA A 61 -12.23 -42.67 46.61
N ARG A 62 -12.53 -43.17 45.43
CA ARG A 62 -12.21 -42.54 44.14
C ARG A 62 -12.90 -41.18 43.99
N VAL A 63 -14.14 -41.04 44.48
CA VAL A 63 -14.85 -39.74 44.44
C VAL A 63 -14.14 -38.71 45.32
N GLU A 64 -13.79 -39.12 46.57
CA GLU A 64 -13.10 -38.24 47.50
C GLU A 64 -11.70 -37.84 46.99
N VAL A 65 -10.95 -38.79 46.42
CA VAL A 65 -9.63 -38.49 45.83
C VAL A 65 -9.75 -37.55 44.64
N ARG A 66 -10.81 -37.69 43.78
CA ARG A 66 -11.07 -36.73 42.71
C ARG A 66 -11.43 -35.35 43.23
N GLU A 67 -12.19 -35.23 44.30
CA GLU A 67 -12.47 -33.96 44.93
C GLU A 67 -11.17 -33.31 45.47
N ILE A 68 -10.28 -34.10 46.07
CA ILE A 68 -8.95 -33.59 46.47
C ILE A 68 -8.16 -33.18 45.22
N ALA A 69 -8.16 -33.96 44.16
CA ALA A 69 -7.49 -33.66 42.90
C ALA A 69 -7.91 -32.27 42.36
N SER A 70 -9.21 -32.02 42.28
CA SER A 70 -9.73 -30.72 41.82
C SER A 70 -9.30 -29.50 42.62
N ARG A 71 -8.84 -29.72 43.86
CA ARG A 71 -8.33 -28.66 44.77
C ARG A 71 -6.82 -28.47 44.70
N VAL A 72 -6.08 -29.47 44.27
CA VAL A 72 -4.61 -29.43 44.22
C VAL A 72 -4.05 -29.31 42.81
N GLU A 73 -4.80 -29.77 41.83
CA GLU A 73 -4.40 -29.69 40.44
C GLU A 73 -4.47 -28.24 39.93
N HIS A 74 -3.46 -27.82 39.26
CA HIS A 74 -3.42 -26.55 38.54
C HIS A 74 -2.44 -26.63 37.37
N SER A 75 -2.80 -25.98 36.29
CA SER A 75 -1.94 -25.85 35.12
C SER A 75 -0.71 -25.00 35.45
N PRO A 76 0.42 -25.28 34.78
CA PRO A 76 1.59 -24.43 34.90
C PRO A 76 1.27 -23.04 34.35
N ARG A 77 1.88 -22.02 34.91
CA ARG A 77 1.83 -20.65 34.40
C ARG A 77 3.19 -20.29 33.83
N GLU A 78 3.21 -19.94 32.58
CA GLU A 78 4.42 -19.52 31.87
C GLU A 78 4.90 -18.14 32.33
N ALA A 79 6.22 -17.95 32.29
CA ALA A 79 6.81 -16.63 32.44
C ALA A 79 6.54 -15.79 31.16
N ASN A 80 6.53 -14.48 31.34
CA ASN A 80 6.33 -13.53 30.25
C ASN A 80 7.12 -12.26 30.45
N VAL A 81 7.43 -11.57 29.35
CA VAL A 81 7.99 -10.22 29.33
C VAL A 81 6.98 -9.27 28.69
N LYS A 82 6.80 -8.10 29.28
CA LYS A 82 6.00 -7.02 28.73
C LYS A 82 6.83 -5.74 28.73
N ILE A 83 6.71 -4.97 27.65
CA ILE A 83 7.39 -3.68 27.48
C ILE A 83 6.32 -2.58 27.41
N TYR A 84 6.43 -1.59 28.28
CA TYR A 84 5.55 -0.41 28.35
C TYR A 84 6.40 0.86 28.30
N GLY A 85 6.47 1.47 27.12
CA GLY A 85 7.41 2.58 26.93
C GLY A 85 8.85 2.16 27.23
N SER A 86 9.50 2.72 28.24
CA SER A 86 10.87 2.35 28.65
C SER A 86 10.92 1.27 29.73
N GLU A 87 9.79 0.86 30.28
CA GLU A 87 9.73 -0.10 31.38
C GLU A 87 9.58 -1.54 30.87
N VAL A 88 10.32 -2.47 31.51
CA VAL A 88 10.29 -3.90 31.18
C VAL A 88 9.89 -4.70 32.40
N GLU A 89 8.72 -5.30 32.35
CA GLU A 89 8.14 -6.12 33.41
C GLU A 89 8.31 -7.61 33.10
N VAL A 90 8.59 -8.41 34.15
CA VAL A 90 8.66 -9.87 34.05
C VAL A 90 7.58 -10.49 34.91
N ALA A 91 6.69 -11.25 34.27
CA ALA A 91 5.78 -12.14 34.96
C ALA A 91 6.46 -13.49 35.19
N LYS A 92 6.59 -13.89 36.47
CA LYS A 92 7.25 -15.15 36.83
C LYS A 92 6.43 -16.38 36.48
N SER A 93 7.11 -17.44 36.11
CA SER A 93 6.51 -18.76 35.93
C SER A 93 6.08 -19.37 37.26
N ARG A 94 5.18 -20.32 37.15
CA ARG A 94 4.78 -21.16 38.28
C ARG A 94 4.56 -22.58 37.75
N ASP A 95 5.16 -23.55 38.42
CA ASP A 95 4.94 -24.96 38.11
C ASP A 95 3.46 -25.33 38.26
N GLY A 96 3.01 -26.26 37.46
CA GLY A 96 1.72 -26.91 37.59
C GLY A 96 1.83 -28.16 38.47
N TYR A 97 0.71 -28.76 38.77
CA TYR A 97 0.63 -30.02 39.47
C TYR A 97 -0.57 -30.84 39.01
N GLU A 98 -0.35 -32.10 38.70
CA GLU A 98 -1.39 -33.07 38.33
C GLU A 98 -1.32 -34.28 39.23
N LEU A 99 -2.43 -34.68 39.83
CA LEU A 99 -2.52 -35.84 40.71
C LEU A 99 -2.60 -37.12 39.86
N ASN A 100 -1.73 -38.10 40.14
CA ASN A 100 -1.86 -39.42 39.60
C ASN A 100 -2.94 -40.19 40.39
N LEU A 101 -4.17 -40.16 39.86
CA LEU A 101 -5.31 -40.77 40.48
C LEU A 101 -5.10 -42.29 40.73
N ALA A 102 -4.53 -43.02 39.74
CA ALA A 102 -4.31 -44.47 39.87
C ALA A 102 -3.29 -44.80 40.96
N ALA A 103 -2.15 -44.11 40.98
CA ALA A 103 -1.13 -44.31 41.97
C ALA A 103 -1.58 -43.87 43.40
N THR A 104 -2.40 -42.78 43.48
CA THR A 104 -2.98 -42.35 44.77
C THR A 104 -4.00 -43.34 45.28
N MET A 105 -4.88 -43.92 44.40
CA MET A 105 -5.82 -44.94 44.80
C MET A 105 -5.12 -46.23 45.27
N ALA A 106 -4.06 -46.68 44.60
CA ALA A 106 -3.25 -47.78 45.08
C ALA A 106 -2.64 -47.54 46.46
N SER A 107 -2.23 -46.25 46.73
CA SER A 107 -1.77 -45.89 48.06
C SER A 107 -2.89 -45.85 49.10
N VAL A 108 -4.11 -45.52 48.71
CA VAL A 108 -5.32 -45.62 49.59
C VAL A 108 -5.64 -47.07 49.90
N ASP A 109 -5.67 -47.93 48.87
CA ASP A 109 -5.96 -49.36 49.02
C ASP A 109 -4.96 -50.00 50.00
N SER A 110 -3.64 -49.78 49.81
CA SER A 110 -2.62 -50.28 50.72
C SER A 110 -2.77 -49.71 52.15
N ALA A 111 -3.12 -48.44 52.31
CA ALA A 111 -3.31 -47.84 53.61
C ALA A 111 -4.54 -48.41 54.37
N ILE A 112 -5.56 -48.84 53.65
CA ILE A 112 -6.74 -49.53 54.20
C ILE A 112 -6.36 -50.95 54.63
N ASP A 113 -5.66 -51.70 53.78
CA ASP A 113 -5.18 -53.03 54.10
C ASP A 113 -4.24 -53.05 55.31
N ASP A 114 -3.36 -52.06 55.42
CA ASP A 114 -2.42 -51.92 56.52
C ASP A 114 -3.04 -51.23 57.77
N MET A 115 -4.33 -50.87 57.68
CA MET A 115 -5.00 -50.00 58.69
C MET A 115 -4.24 -48.72 59.03
N SER A 116 -3.57 -48.18 58.07
CA SER A 116 -2.80 -46.92 58.21
C SER A 116 -3.71 -45.73 58.05
N GLY A 117 -3.75 -44.84 59.00
CA GLY A 117 -4.51 -43.58 58.91
C GLY A 117 -3.86 -42.49 58.04
N LYS A 118 -2.84 -42.81 57.23
CA LYS A 118 -2.07 -41.81 56.47
C LYS A 118 -1.83 -42.29 55.05
N VAL A 119 -2.23 -41.47 54.09
CA VAL A 119 -2.01 -41.69 52.67
C VAL A 119 -1.20 -40.54 52.10
N ARG A 120 -0.21 -40.86 51.30
CA ARG A 120 0.52 -39.86 50.52
C ARG A 120 -0.10 -39.72 49.16
N LEU A 121 -0.55 -38.51 48.80
CA LEU A 121 -0.96 -38.18 47.46
C LEU A 121 0.22 -38.36 46.47
N ARG A 122 -0.02 -39.01 45.36
CA ARG A 122 0.95 -39.19 44.27
C ARG A 122 0.58 -38.27 43.12
N GLY A 123 1.54 -37.52 42.61
CA GLY A 123 1.31 -36.66 41.46
C GLY A 123 2.63 -36.21 40.86
N GLU A 124 2.50 -35.48 39.76
CA GLU A 124 3.63 -35.00 39.00
C GLU A 124 3.61 -33.45 38.98
N VAL A 125 4.78 -32.86 39.06
CA VAL A 125 4.97 -31.45 38.83
C VAL A 125 5.02 -31.22 37.34
N LEU A 126 4.21 -30.31 36.86
CA LEU A 126 4.19 -29.89 35.46
C LEU A 126 5.03 -28.64 35.28
N ASP A 127 6.10 -28.75 34.54
CA ASP A 127 6.98 -27.65 34.27
C ASP A 127 6.32 -26.63 33.29
N PRO A 128 6.45 -25.34 33.51
CA PRO A 128 6.02 -24.32 32.54
C PRO A 128 6.90 -24.39 31.28
N GLY A 129 6.28 -24.22 30.12
CA GLY A 129 7.00 -24.21 28.84
C GLY A 129 8.03 -23.08 28.75
N VAL A 130 7.76 -21.93 29.40
CA VAL A 130 8.69 -20.82 29.52
C VAL A 130 8.97 -20.57 30.99
N VAL A 131 10.22 -20.73 31.42
CA VAL A 131 10.64 -20.54 32.80
C VAL A 131 11.03 -19.09 33.11
N THR A 132 11.00 -18.68 34.38
CA THR A 132 11.37 -17.32 34.81
C THR A 132 12.77 -16.91 34.36
N ALA A 133 13.73 -17.85 34.31
CA ALA A 133 15.09 -17.56 33.86
C ALA A 133 15.16 -17.09 32.39
N GLU A 134 14.38 -17.71 31.52
CA GLU A 134 14.29 -17.29 30.11
C GLU A 134 13.68 -15.89 29.97
N ALA A 135 12.59 -15.62 30.69
CA ALA A 135 11.99 -14.30 30.72
C ALA A 135 12.92 -13.20 31.27
N GLU A 136 13.69 -13.51 32.30
CA GLU A 136 14.71 -12.56 32.87
C GLU A 136 15.85 -12.32 31.84
N ALA A 137 16.29 -13.33 31.11
CA ALA A 137 17.29 -13.17 30.04
C ALA A 137 16.78 -12.26 28.93
N ALA A 138 15.55 -12.49 28.46
CA ALA A 138 14.89 -11.64 27.47
C ALA A 138 14.70 -10.20 27.98
N ALA A 139 14.24 -10.04 29.21
CA ALA A 139 14.06 -8.74 29.84
C ALA A 139 15.41 -7.98 30.00
N LYS A 140 16.50 -8.67 30.29
CA LYS A 140 17.84 -8.08 30.30
C LYS A 140 18.24 -7.55 28.92
N LYS A 141 17.97 -8.32 27.84
CA LYS A 141 18.20 -7.89 26.47
C LYS A 141 17.40 -6.62 26.14
N ALA A 142 16.10 -6.61 26.48
CA ALA A 142 15.23 -5.45 26.30
C ALA A 142 15.71 -4.23 27.10
N ARG A 143 15.98 -4.38 28.39
CA ARG A 143 16.50 -3.28 29.25
C ARG A 143 17.83 -2.75 28.73
N GLY A 144 18.69 -3.61 28.18
CA GLY A 144 19.92 -3.19 27.50
C GLY A 144 19.63 -2.28 26.31
N ALA A 145 18.67 -2.63 25.46
CA ALA A 145 18.27 -1.82 24.30
C ALA A 145 17.64 -0.48 24.73
N LEU A 146 16.92 -0.43 25.86
CA LEU A 146 16.20 0.73 26.38
C LEU A 146 17.01 1.56 27.39
N SER A 147 18.28 1.24 27.64
CA SER A 147 19.08 1.89 28.68
C SER A 147 19.38 3.37 28.41
N GLU A 148 19.47 3.73 27.15
CA GLU A 148 19.81 5.08 26.70
C GLU A 148 19.05 5.40 25.40
N GLN A 149 18.92 6.70 25.11
CA GLN A 149 18.40 7.16 23.84
C GLN A 149 19.29 6.75 22.66
N LEU A 150 18.70 6.57 21.48
CA LEU A 150 19.41 6.37 20.24
C LEU A 150 19.53 7.72 19.53
N MET A 151 20.71 8.06 19.05
CA MET A 151 20.99 9.30 18.33
C MET A 151 21.30 9.02 16.85
N LEU A 152 20.63 9.74 15.98
CA LEU A 152 20.86 9.76 14.53
C LEU A 152 21.53 11.07 14.15
N LYS A 153 22.53 11.03 13.29
CA LYS A 153 23.28 12.21 12.85
C LYS A 153 23.42 12.26 11.34
N ALA A 154 23.22 13.44 10.77
CA ALA A 154 23.49 13.74 9.36
C ALA A 154 23.57 15.25 9.16
N GLU A 155 24.42 15.73 8.25
CA GLU A 155 24.47 17.14 7.79
C GLU A 155 24.48 18.17 8.94
N GLY A 156 25.17 17.85 10.04
CA GLY A 156 25.22 18.74 11.20
C GLY A 156 23.95 18.76 12.06
N LYS A 157 22.92 18.01 11.69
CA LYS A 157 21.69 17.82 12.46
C LYS A 157 21.76 16.52 13.27
N SER A 158 20.94 16.45 14.31
CA SER A 158 20.77 15.23 15.12
C SER A 158 19.31 15.03 15.53
N TRP A 159 18.88 13.80 15.55
CA TRP A 159 17.57 13.36 16.01
C TRP A 159 17.76 12.29 17.07
N THR A 160 16.83 12.20 17.99
CA THR A 160 16.89 11.22 19.08
C THR A 160 15.61 10.40 19.13
N LEU A 161 15.77 9.09 19.33
CA LEU A 161 14.70 8.22 19.76
C LEU A 161 14.90 7.96 21.26
N SER A 162 13.91 8.35 22.05
CA SER A 162 13.91 8.14 23.50
C SER A 162 13.82 6.63 23.83
N PRO A 163 14.17 6.21 25.05
CA PRO A 163 13.93 4.83 25.48
C PRO A 163 12.47 4.38 25.31
N ALA A 164 11.50 5.28 25.48
CA ALA A 164 10.10 4.99 25.27
C ALA A 164 9.75 4.77 23.79
N ASP A 165 10.35 5.57 22.87
CA ASP A 165 10.22 5.34 21.44
C ASP A 165 10.82 3.99 21.04
N LEU A 166 12.00 3.66 21.57
CA LEU A 166 12.65 2.38 21.35
C LEU A 166 11.78 1.22 21.85
N GLY A 167 11.14 1.35 23.03
CA GLY A 167 10.25 0.34 23.56
C GLY A 167 9.02 0.08 22.68
N SER A 168 8.55 1.10 21.96
CA SER A 168 7.41 0.96 21.04
C SER A 168 7.73 0.24 19.72
N VAL A 169 9.02 0.04 19.45
CA VAL A 169 9.51 -0.64 18.23
C VAL A 169 10.17 -1.99 18.54
N LEU A 170 10.07 -2.48 19.79
CA LEU A 170 10.52 -3.82 20.16
C LEU A 170 9.36 -4.81 20.17
N ASP A 171 9.55 -5.95 19.55
CA ASP A 171 8.66 -7.09 19.61
C ASP A 171 9.13 -8.12 20.62
N VAL A 172 8.17 -8.72 21.35
CA VAL A 172 8.37 -9.84 22.24
C VAL A 172 7.73 -11.07 21.60
N THR A 173 8.54 -12.00 21.12
CA THR A 173 8.08 -13.21 20.45
C THR A 173 8.36 -14.44 21.31
N ARG A 174 7.56 -15.50 21.14
CA ARG A 174 7.75 -16.79 21.78
C ARG A 174 7.86 -17.88 20.76
N GLN A 175 8.90 -18.67 20.88
CA GLN A 175 9.08 -19.85 20.05
C GLN A 175 9.86 -20.92 20.84
N ASP A 176 9.41 -22.16 20.80
CA ASP A 176 10.09 -23.33 21.37
C ASP A 176 10.51 -23.14 22.84
N GLY A 177 9.61 -22.57 23.66
CA GLY A 177 9.86 -22.36 25.09
C GLY A 177 10.81 -21.21 25.42
N LYS A 178 11.21 -20.41 24.44
CA LYS A 178 12.07 -19.23 24.60
C LYS A 178 11.30 -17.96 24.32
N ILE A 179 11.75 -16.88 24.96
CA ILE A 179 11.32 -15.52 24.63
C ILE A 179 12.46 -14.82 23.91
N ASP A 180 12.19 -14.30 22.73
CA ASP A 180 13.12 -13.43 22.01
C ASP A 180 12.59 -11.98 21.95
N ILE A 181 13.53 -11.05 21.99
CA ILE A 181 13.29 -9.62 21.79
C ILE A 181 13.94 -9.23 20.48
N SER A 182 13.13 -8.73 19.56
CA SER A 182 13.57 -8.29 18.25
C SER A 182 13.13 -6.87 17.96
N LEU A 183 13.74 -6.24 16.99
CA LEU A 183 13.35 -4.93 16.49
C LEU A 183 12.27 -5.11 15.41
N ASN A 184 11.16 -4.40 15.57
CA ASN A 184 10.14 -4.29 14.54
C ASN A 184 10.56 -3.21 13.55
N ARG A 185 10.94 -3.63 12.34
CA ARG A 185 11.46 -2.70 11.31
C ARG A 185 10.41 -1.71 10.83
N ASP A 186 9.18 -2.16 10.65
CA ASP A 186 8.09 -1.30 10.14
C ASP A 186 7.73 -0.21 11.15
N HIS A 187 7.68 -0.58 12.44
CA HIS A 187 7.45 0.39 13.51
C HIS A 187 8.63 1.38 13.65
N LEU A 188 9.86 0.90 13.50
CA LEU A 188 11.04 1.77 13.52
C LEU A 188 11.03 2.72 12.33
N ASP A 189 10.76 2.23 11.13
CA ASP A 189 10.67 3.05 9.92
C ASP A 189 9.65 4.17 10.07
N GLY A 190 8.47 3.84 10.60
CA GLY A 190 7.45 4.85 10.94
C GLY A 190 7.93 5.92 11.92
N ARG A 191 8.79 5.56 12.88
CA ARG A 191 9.39 6.53 13.83
C ARG A 191 10.47 7.41 13.20
N LEU A 192 11.03 7.00 12.07
CA LEU A 192 12.06 7.75 11.34
C LEU A 192 11.48 8.77 10.34
N THR A 193 10.16 8.84 10.17
CA THR A 193 9.49 9.73 9.20
C THR A 193 9.95 11.19 9.31
N ASN A 194 10.11 11.73 10.52
CA ASN A 194 10.59 13.10 10.70
C ASN A 194 12.06 13.26 10.21
N VAL A 195 12.89 12.24 10.43
CA VAL A 195 14.28 12.24 9.93
C VAL A 195 14.30 12.25 8.41
N TYR A 196 13.43 11.45 7.80
CA TYR A 196 13.29 11.39 6.33
C TYR A 196 12.82 12.72 5.77
N ASN A 197 11.78 13.32 6.35
CA ASN A 197 11.25 14.61 5.91
C ASN A 197 12.28 15.75 6.05
N ASP A 198 13.06 15.77 7.12
CA ASP A 198 14.05 16.81 7.39
C ASP A 198 15.29 16.73 6.48
N LEU A 199 15.58 15.55 5.94
CA LEU A 199 16.79 15.29 5.16
C LEU A 199 16.53 15.12 3.67
N THR A 200 15.34 14.65 3.27
CA THR A 200 15.01 14.44 1.87
C THR A 200 14.78 15.79 1.18
N ILE A 201 15.49 16.00 0.08
CA ILE A 201 15.30 17.14 -0.83
C ILE A 201 14.97 16.54 -2.19
N LYS A 202 13.78 16.86 -2.73
CA LYS A 202 13.42 16.46 -4.08
C LYS A 202 14.35 17.11 -5.09
N PRO A 203 14.85 16.40 -6.10
CA PRO A 203 15.55 17.04 -7.19
C PRO A 203 14.62 17.98 -7.94
N VAL A 204 15.18 19.04 -8.49
CA VAL A 204 14.49 19.93 -9.41
C VAL A 204 14.87 19.52 -10.81
N GLU A 205 13.88 19.23 -11.64
CA GLU A 205 14.09 18.86 -13.04
C GLU A 205 14.52 20.08 -13.86
N ALA A 206 15.37 19.89 -14.85
CA ALA A 206 15.52 20.89 -15.89
C ALA A 206 14.26 20.93 -16.76
N SER A 207 13.91 22.09 -17.28
CA SER A 207 12.80 22.30 -18.22
C SER A 207 13.20 23.27 -19.32
N TYR A 208 12.43 23.27 -20.38
CA TYR A 208 12.51 24.34 -21.37
C TYR A 208 11.51 25.45 -21.03
N ASP A 209 11.85 26.65 -21.38
CA ASP A 209 11.02 27.84 -21.29
C ASP A 209 11.34 28.80 -22.46
N PHE A 210 10.57 29.86 -22.62
CA PHE A 210 10.81 30.88 -23.60
C PHE A 210 11.26 32.19 -22.90
N ASP A 211 12.27 32.82 -23.43
CA ASP A 211 12.66 34.15 -22.96
C ASP A 211 11.76 35.27 -23.55
N ALA A 212 12.08 36.53 -23.23
CA ALA A 212 11.30 37.66 -23.66
C ALA A 212 11.36 37.91 -25.20
N ASP A 213 12.36 37.36 -25.88
CA ASP A 213 12.54 37.46 -27.33
C ASP A 213 11.90 36.22 -28.05
N GLY A 214 11.36 35.25 -27.29
CA GLY A 214 10.75 34.03 -27.77
C GLY A 214 11.73 32.90 -28.05
N ASP A 215 12.99 33.06 -27.67
CA ASP A 215 14.01 32.06 -27.81
C ASP A 215 13.86 30.99 -26.71
N VAL A 216 14.06 29.70 -27.06
CA VAL A 216 14.01 28.60 -26.11
C VAL A 216 15.20 28.68 -25.14
N ILE A 217 14.96 28.68 -23.86
CA ILE A 217 15.97 28.63 -22.80
C ILE A 217 15.81 27.36 -21.95
N VAL A 218 16.87 26.97 -21.24
CA VAL A 218 16.85 25.84 -20.30
C VAL A 218 16.82 26.37 -18.87
N THR A 219 15.77 26.06 -18.12
CA THR A 219 15.73 26.26 -16.68
C THR A 219 16.58 25.19 -16.00
N PRO A 220 17.56 25.56 -15.15
CA PRO A 220 18.52 24.61 -14.62
C PRO A 220 17.92 23.58 -13.66
N SER A 221 18.41 22.33 -13.75
CA SER A 221 18.15 21.29 -12.76
C SER A 221 18.98 21.47 -11.51
N HIS A 222 18.48 20.96 -10.39
CA HIS A 222 19.23 20.82 -9.15
C HIS A 222 19.13 19.41 -8.60
N GLU A 223 20.27 18.88 -8.15
CA GLU A 223 20.28 17.59 -7.47
C GLU A 223 19.57 17.67 -6.13
N GLY A 224 18.85 16.63 -5.78
CA GLY A 224 18.22 16.44 -4.50
C GLY A 224 19.05 15.54 -3.57
N ARG A 225 18.44 15.17 -2.46
CA ARG A 225 18.95 14.23 -1.48
C ARG A 225 17.91 13.18 -1.15
N SER A 226 18.34 11.93 -1.04
CA SER A 226 17.53 10.81 -0.59
C SER A 226 18.25 10.07 0.53
N ILE A 227 17.50 9.35 1.35
CA ILE A 227 18.03 8.54 2.43
C ILE A 227 17.99 7.07 2.00
N GLU A 228 19.08 6.35 2.28
CA GLU A 228 19.10 4.90 2.14
C GLU A 228 18.49 4.24 3.39
N GLY A 229 17.15 4.30 3.51
CA GLY A 229 16.39 3.88 4.69
C GLY A 229 16.69 2.45 5.11
N GLU A 230 16.74 1.51 4.16
CA GLU A 230 17.06 0.10 4.43
C GLU A 230 18.43 -0.06 5.10
N LYS A 231 19.46 0.67 4.62
CA LYS A 231 20.79 0.62 5.24
C LYS A 231 20.80 1.19 6.67
N LEU A 232 19.99 2.21 6.92
CA LEU A 232 19.82 2.77 8.26
C LEU A 232 19.17 1.73 9.19
N LEU A 233 18.07 1.13 8.76
CA LEU A 233 17.34 0.10 9.51
C LEU A 233 18.24 -1.11 9.81
N ASP A 234 19.00 -1.60 8.83
CA ASP A 234 19.98 -2.68 8.99
C ASP A 234 21.06 -2.33 10.02
N SER A 235 21.58 -1.10 9.95
CA SER A 235 22.61 -0.64 10.89
C SER A 235 22.09 -0.57 12.33
N ILE A 236 20.84 -0.09 12.52
CA ILE A 236 20.20 -0.03 13.85
C ILE A 236 19.90 -1.44 14.35
N GLN A 237 19.34 -2.30 13.52
CA GLN A 237 19.03 -3.69 13.87
C GLN A 237 20.29 -4.45 14.30
N GLY A 238 21.41 -4.29 13.59
CA GLY A 238 22.66 -4.95 13.92
C GLY A 238 23.36 -4.41 15.17
N GLY A 239 23.12 -3.15 15.56
CA GLY A 239 23.87 -2.51 16.65
C GLY A 239 23.11 -2.25 17.94
N LEU A 240 21.77 -2.17 17.90
CA LEU A 240 20.94 -1.78 19.06
C LEU A 240 21.14 -2.70 20.27
N PHE A 241 21.12 -4.01 20.05
CA PHE A 241 21.28 -5.01 21.10
C PHE A 241 22.74 -5.22 21.53
N GLU A 242 23.70 -4.71 20.74
CA GLU A 242 25.12 -4.68 21.06
C GLU A 242 25.54 -3.43 21.84
N GLY A 243 24.57 -2.53 22.13
CA GLY A 243 24.79 -1.31 22.88
C GLY A 243 25.20 -0.10 22.05
N LYS A 244 25.18 -0.17 20.72
CA LYS A 244 25.42 0.99 19.87
C LYS A 244 24.26 1.98 19.97
N ARG A 245 24.54 3.26 20.19
CA ARG A 245 23.55 4.32 20.43
C ARG A 245 23.67 5.49 19.45
N GLU A 246 24.68 5.51 18.64
CA GLU A 246 24.89 6.57 17.66
C GLU A 246 25.02 5.98 16.25
N TYR A 247 24.24 6.53 15.33
CA TYR A 247 24.18 6.08 13.94
C TYR A 247 24.25 7.27 12.99
N GLN A 248 25.04 7.13 11.93
CA GLN A 248 25.00 8.07 10.82
C GLN A 248 23.84 7.69 9.88
N VAL A 249 23.03 8.68 9.50
CA VAL A 249 22.00 8.47 8.49
C VAL A 249 22.66 8.44 7.12
N PRO A 250 22.57 7.33 6.39
CA PRO A 250 23.18 7.23 5.07
C PRO A 250 22.36 8.07 4.06
N ILE A 251 23.03 9.02 3.43
CA ILE A 251 22.46 9.94 2.43
C ILE A 251 23.04 9.59 1.07
N THR A 252 22.18 9.64 0.05
CA THR A 252 22.58 9.55 -1.36
C THR A 252 22.06 10.75 -2.15
N VAL A 253 22.71 11.06 -3.27
CA VAL A 253 22.26 12.11 -4.19
C VAL A 253 21.05 11.61 -4.96
N ALA A 254 19.94 12.37 -4.92
CA ALA A 254 18.80 12.17 -5.78
C ALA A 254 19.00 12.99 -7.06
N LYS A 255 19.24 12.31 -8.18
CA LYS A 255 19.46 12.98 -9.46
C LYS A 255 18.12 13.32 -10.11
N PRO A 256 18.01 14.47 -10.77
CA PRO A 256 16.89 14.78 -11.63
C PRO A 256 16.84 13.79 -12.82
N ARG A 257 15.66 13.50 -13.32
CA ARG A 257 15.45 12.70 -14.53
C ARG A 257 15.96 13.45 -15.77
N TYR A 258 15.69 14.76 -15.82
CA TYR A 258 16.16 15.66 -16.85
C TYR A 258 17.20 16.60 -16.28
N THR A 259 18.43 16.51 -16.81
CA THR A 259 19.54 17.37 -16.37
C THR A 259 19.68 18.59 -17.30
N THR A 260 20.17 19.70 -16.76
CA THR A 260 20.52 20.88 -17.57
C THR A 260 21.41 20.53 -18.76
N ALA A 261 22.42 19.71 -18.53
CA ALA A 261 23.37 19.33 -19.59
C ALA A 261 22.69 18.52 -20.71
N GLU A 262 21.73 17.66 -20.36
CA GLU A 262 20.99 16.88 -21.35
C GLU A 262 20.08 17.75 -22.18
N LEU A 263 19.30 18.64 -21.52
CA LEU A 263 18.36 19.52 -22.22
C LEU A 263 19.11 20.53 -23.09
N GLU A 264 20.22 21.09 -22.64
CA GLU A 264 21.06 21.97 -23.48
C GLU A 264 21.62 21.25 -24.71
N ALA A 265 22.06 20.01 -24.57
CA ALA A 265 22.60 19.22 -25.69
C ALA A 265 21.55 18.85 -26.74
N LYS A 266 20.26 18.83 -26.39
CA LYS A 266 19.15 18.42 -27.25
C LYS A 266 18.11 19.55 -27.40
N LYS A 267 18.51 20.78 -27.20
CA LYS A 267 17.65 21.95 -27.18
C LYS A 267 16.88 22.09 -28.51
N PRO A 268 15.53 22.17 -28.46
CA PRO A 268 14.74 22.43 -29.64
C PRO A 268 14.89 23.91 -30.05
N THR A 269 15.56 24.17 -31.15
CA THR A 269 15.94 25.54 -31.58
C THR A 269 15.18 26.05 -32.76
N GLU A 270 14.45 25.17 -33.50
CA GLU A 270 13.76 25.54 -34.70
C GLU A 270 12.28 25.20 -34.64
N LEU A 271 11.47 26.11 -35.19
CA LEU A 271 10.05 25.88 -35.39
C LEU A 271 9.86 24.81 -36.47
N GLN A 272 9.35 23.62 -36.08
CA GLN A 272 9.13 22.50 -36.98
C GLN A 272 7.72 22.49 -37.58
N GLY A 273 6.74 22.93 -36.80
CA GLY A 273 5.35 23.00 -37.20
C GLY A 273 4.61 24.11 -36.48
N THR A 274 3.72 24.77 -37.19
CA THR A 274 2.85 25.80 -36.61
C THR A 274 1.45 25.67 -37.22
N TYR A 275 0.46 26.02 -36.44
CA TYR A 275 -0.91 26.16 -36.88
C TYR A 275 -1.65 27.19 -36.07
N ARG A 276 -2.71 27.79 -36.62
CA ARG A 276 -3.56 28.71 -35.90
C ARG A 276 -5.02 28.53 -36.28
N THR A 277 -5.90 28.83 -35.33
CA THR A 277 -7.35 28.83 -35.58
C THR A 277 -7.96 30.12 -35.06
N ASN A 278 -8.93 30.62 -35.81
CA ASN A 278 -9.64 31.85 -35.48
C ASN A 278 -10.74 31.55 -34.43
N TYR A 279 -10.60 32.00 -33.20
CA TYR A 279 -11.62 31.80 -32.19
C TYR A 279 -12.81 32.75 -32.30
N THR A 280 -12.69 33.81 -33.10
CA THR A 280 -13.81 34.75 -33.40
C THR A 280 -14.75 34.19 -34.47
N ALA A 281 -14.39 33.07 -35.13
CA ALA A 281 -15.23 32.41 -36.11
C ALA A 281 -16.36 31.58 -35.48
N THR A 282 -16.34 31.38 -34.20
CA THR A 282 -17.36 30.64 -33.44
C THR A 282 -18.54 31.51 -33.08
N THR A 283 -19.71 30.89 -32.80
CA THR A 283 -20.93 31.60 -32.39
C THR A 283 -20.75 32.15 -30.95
N ASP A 284 -20.07 31.39 -30.06
CA ASP A 284 -19.73 31.85 -28.72
C ASP A 284 -18.37 32.54 -28.71
N GLN A 285 -18.43 33.86 -28.58
CA GLN A 285 -17.26 34.72 -28.46
C GLN A 285 -17.17 35.37 -27.04
N GLY A 286 -17.83 34.75 -26.07
CA GLY A 286 -17.88 35.24 -24.70
C GLY A 286 -16.51 35.22 -24.02
N GLN A 287 -16.34 36.14 -23.06
CA GLN A 287 -15.08 36.26 -22.30
C GLN A 287 -14.72 34.95 -21.57
N THR A 288 -15.72 34.24 -21.03
CA THR A 288 -15.55 32.96 -20.34
C THR A 288 -14.96 31.88 -21.25
N ARG A 289 -15.41 31.83 -22.51
CA ARG A 289 -14.85 30.90 -23.50
C ARG A 289 -13.37 31.24 -23.78
N VAL A 290 -13.04 32.53 -23.95
CA VAL A 290 -11.65 32.95 -24.17
C VAL A 290 -10.75 32.61 -22.97
N GLU A 291 -11.27 32.73 -21.74
CA GLU A 291 -10.52 32.30 -20.55
C GLU A 291 -10.29 30.77 -20.54
N ASN A 292 -11.28 29.95 -20.94
CA ASN A 292 -11.09 28.50 -21.09
C ASN A 292 -10.00 28.18 -22.13
N LEU A 293 -9.99 28.90 -23.27
CA LEU A 293 -8.93 28.74 -24.27
C LEU A 293 -7.54 29.01 -23.68
N LYS A 294 -7.40 30.06 -22.87
CA LYS A 294 -6.13 30.40 -22.20
C LYS A 294 -5.73 29.33 -21.19
N ILE A 295 -6.67 28.91 -20.32
CA ILE A 295 -6.41 27.86 -19.32
C ILE A 295 -5.87 26.61 -20.00
N ALA A 296 -6.51 26.15 -21.09
CA ALA A 296 -6.08 24.96 -21.80
C ALA A 296 -4.74 25.16 -22.54
N SER A 297 -4.55 26.29 -23.23
CA SER A 297 -3.31 26.60 -23.95
C SER A 297 -2.13 26.74 -22.98
N ASP A 298 -2.31 27.42 -21.83
CA ASP A 298 -1.27 27.58 -20.81
C ASP A 298 -0.85 26.23 -20.19
N ALA A 299 -1.80 25.29 -20.02
CA ALA A 299 -1.51 23.95 -19.50
C ALA A 299 -0.67 23.09 -20.47
N VAL A 300 -0.74 23.35 -21.76
CA VAL A 300 0.04 22.67 -22.80
C VAL A 300 1.38 23.34 -23.04
N SER A 301 1.39 24.68 -22.98
CA SER A 301 2.57 25.48 -23.31
C SER A 301 3.74 25.17 -22.35
N GLY A 302 4.97 25.06 -22.90
CA GLY A 302 6.16 24.67 -22.13
C GLY A 302 6.33 23.15 -21.94
N THR A 303 5.34 22.34 -22.36
CA THR A 303 5.49 20.88 -22.36
C THR A 303 6.52 20.45 -23.39
N PHE A 304 7.46 19.60 -23.00
CA PHE A 304 8.38 18.98 -23.92
C PHE A 304 8.22 17.45 -23.94
N VAL A 305 8.39 16.86 -25.13
CA VAL A 305 8.22 15.43 -25.36
C VAL A 305 9.55 14.83 -25.82
N ALA A 306 10.04 13.85 -25.05
CA ALA A 306 11.31 13.19 -25.38
C ALA A 306 11.18 12.33 -26.65
N PRO A 307 12.30 12.04 -27.33
CA PRO A 307 12.30 11.11 -28.48
C PRO A 307 11.66 9.78 -28.13
N GLY A 308 10.65 9.40 -28.90
CA GLY A 308 9.90 8.15 -28.71
C GLY A 308 8.78 8.20 -27.68
N ASP A 309 8.67 9.26 -26.87
CA ASP A 309 7.57 9.47 -25.92
C ASP A 309 6.30 9.96 -26.65
N THR A 310 5.17 9.77 -25.98
CA THR A 310 3.85 10.17 -26.48
C THR A 310 3.28 11.30 -25.63
N PHE A 311 2.79 12.35 -26.28
CA PHE A 311 2.00 13.41 -25.68
C PHE A 311 0.53 13.00 -25.63
N SER A 312 -0.17 13.32 -24.55
CA SER A 312 -1.62 13.18 -24.36
C SER A 312 -2.21 14.54 -24.01
N MET A 313 -3.16 15.02 -24.80
CA MET A 313 -3.85 16.27 -24.52
C MET A 313 -4.64 16.18 -23.23
N LEU A 314 -5.33 15.07 -23.03
CA LEU A 314 -6.18 14.84 -21.86
C LEU A 314 -5.39 14.88 -20.54
N ASP A 315 -4.17 14.34 -20.51
CA ASP A 315 -3.30 14.37 -19.34
C ASP A 315 -3.00 15.81 -18.85
N HIS A 316 -3.08 16.81 -19.76
CA HIS A 316 -2.81 18.20 -19.45
C HIS A 316 -4.06 18.99 -19.09
N VAL A 317 -5.22 18.67 -19.69
CA VAL A 317 -6.42 19.52 -19.61
C VAL A 317 -7.57 18.94 -18.78
N ALA A 318 -7.54 17.64 -18.39
CA ALA A 318 -8.71 16.97 -17.82
C ALA A 318 -9.16 17.47 -16.43
N ASN A 319 -8.26 17.99 -15.61
CA ASN A 319 -8.56 18.31 -14.21
C ASN A 319 -8.29 19.78 -13.87
N LEU A 320 -8.63 20.68 -14.80
CA LEU A 320 -8.50 22.11 -14.62
C LEU A 320 -9.88 22.73 -14.34
N ASP A 321 -9.88 23.88 -13.67
CA ASP A 321 -11.11 24.61 -13.36
C ASP A 321 -11.54 25.45 -14.57
N TYR A 322 -12.55 25.00 -15.31
CA TYR A 322 -13.10 25.67 -16.47
C TYR A 322 -14.41 26.39 -16.13
N PHE A 323 -14.73 27.39 -16.96
CA PHE A 323 -16.01 28.09 -16.92
C PHE A 323 -17.04 27.36 -17.79
N GLU A 324 -18.31 27.42 -17.36
CA GLU A 324 -19.44 26.98 -18.20
C GLU A 324 -19.59 27.89 -19.43
N THR A 325 -19.64 27.28 -20.60
CA THR A 325 -19.88 27.93 -21.88
C THR A 325 -20.58 26.97 -22.84
N HIS A 326 -20.82 27.41 -24.08
CA HIS A 326 -21.40 26.52 -25.09
C HIS A 326 -20.39 25.42 -25.50
N VAL A 327 -20.88 24.18 -25.47
CA VAL A 327 -20.20 22.97 -25.94
C VAL A 327 -21.10 22.23 -26.91
N ILE A 328 -20.53 21.32 -27.72
CA ILE A 328 -21.27 20.45 -28.60
C ILE A 328 -21.18 19.02 -28.07
N VAL A 329 -22.32 18.46 -27.68
CA VAL A 329 -22.42 17.08 -27.21
C VAL A 329 -23.42 16.34 -28.11
N ASP A 330 -23.00 15.21 -28.68
CA ASP A 330 -23.83 14.37 -29.58
C ASP A 330 -24.46 15.16 -30.76
N GLY A 331 -23.76 16.19 -31.26
CA GLY A 331 -24.24 17.00 -32.37
C GLY A 331 -25.24 18.07 -31.98
N ALA A 332 -25.45 18.37 -30.71
CA ALA A 332 -26.28 19.47 -30.21
C ALA A 332 -25.47 20.46 -29.37
N GLU A 333 -25.76 21.74 -29.53
CA GLU A 333 -25.21 22.78 -28.66
C GLU A 333 -25.88 22.67 -27.26
N THR A 334 -25.06 22.74 -26.22
CA THR A 334 -25.49 22.77 -24.80
C THR A 334 -24.51 23.62 -24.00
N VAL A 335 -24.79 23.83 -22.71
CA VAL A 335 -23.91 24.55 -21.79
C VAL A 335 -23.26 23.56 -20.85
N ASP A 336 -21.92 23.56 -20.80
CA ASP A 336 -21.13 22.74 -19.89
C ASP A 336 -19.76 23.41 -19.66
N GLU A 337 -18.97 22.87 -18.72
CA GLU A 337 -17.61 23.34 -18.46
C GLU A 337 -16.66 23.00 -19.62
N GLY A 338 -15.69 23.88 -19.89
CA GLY A 338 -14.60 23.61 -20.83
C GLY A 338 -14.92 23.86 -22.29
N GLY A 339 -15.99 24.59 -22.62
CA GLY A 339 -16.23 25.01 -24.02
C GLY A 339 -15.04 25.80 -24.58
N GLY A 340 -14.53 25.31 -25.72
CA GLY A 340 -13.33 25.82 -26.39
C GLY A 340 -12.14 24.86 -26.41
N LEU A 341 -12.09 23.86 -25.52
CA LEU A 341 -10.96 22.92 -25.42
C LEU A 341 -10.65 22.20 -26.75
N CYS A 342 -11.69 21.77 -27.45
CA CYS A 342 -11.53 21.12 -28.77
C CYS A 342 -10.90 22.05 -29.82
N GLN A 343 -11.05 23.36 -29.69
CA GLN A 343 -10.36 24.29 -30.59
C GLN A 343 -8.85 24.35 -30.29
N VAL A 344 -8.47 24.42 -29.02
CA VAL A 344 -7.07 24.30 -28.57
C VAL A 344 -6.49 22.97 -29.06
N THR A 345 -7.19 21.86 -28.79
CA THR A 345 -6.78 20.52 -29.24
C THR A 345 -6.58 20.43 -30.76
N SER A 346 -7.52 20.95 -31.53
CA SER A 346 -7.43 20.94 -33.00
C SER A 346 -6.28 21.79 -33.52
N THR A 347 -5.98 22.90 -32.86
CA THR A 347 -4.86 23.76 -33.20
C THR A 347 -3.54 23.04 -33.01
N LEU A 348 -3.33 22.44 -31.81
CA LEU A 348 -2.13 21.68 -31.51
C LEU A 348 -1.98 20.41 -32.37
N TYR A 349 -3.08 19.71 -32.63
CA TYR A 349 -3.10 18.53 -33.49
C TYR A 349 -2.50 18.82 -34.86
N ASN A 350 -2.92 19.92 -35.49
CA ASN A 350 -2.39 20.32 -36.79
C ASN A 350 -0.93 20.78 -36.70
N ALA A 351 -0.56 21.56 -35.70
CA ALA A 351 0.83 21.95 -35.48
C ALA A 351 1.75 20.71 -35.33
N ALA A 352 1.31 19.68 -34.59
CA ALA A 352 2.03 18.43 -34.45
C ALA A 352 2.15 17.67 -35.76
N LEU A 353 1.09 17.63 -36.61
CA LEU A 353 1.15 17.05 -37.92
C LEU A 353 2.14 17.79 -38.82
N TYR A 354 2.11 19.13 -38.86
CA TYR A 354 3.06 19.93 -39.64
C TYR A 354 4.51 19.77 -39.14
N ALA A 355 4.71 19.48 -37.85
CA ALA A 355 6.02 19.10 -37.29
C ALA A 355 6.44 17.66 -37.61
N GLY A 356 5.65 16.90 -38.38
CA GLY A 356 5.96 15.53 -38.77
C GLY A 356 5.79 14.49 -37.67
N MET A 357 5.10 14.83 -36.56
CA MET A 357 4.80 13.89 -35.49
C MET A 357 3.85 12.79 -35.92
N GLU A 358 3.90 11.65 -35.30
CA GLU A 358 2.98 10.53 -35.53
C GLU A 358 1.76 10.65 -34.60
N VAL A 359 0.60 10.97 -35.16
CA VAL A 359 -0.64 10.99 -34.40
C VAL A 359 -1.09 9.56 -34.13
N THR A 360 -1.26 9.22 -32.85
CA THR A 360 -1.61 7.86 -32.41
C THR A 360 -3.06 7.73 -31.96
N GLU A 361 -3.70 8.84 -31.57
CA GLU A 361 -5.12 8.89 -31.22
C GLU A 361 -5.75 10.20 -31.61
N ARG A 362 -6.90 10.14 -32.29
CA ARG A 362 -7.68 11.31 -32.70
C ARG A 362 -9.11 10.90 -32.94
N THR A 363 -10.06 11.65 -32.40
CA THR A 363 -11.49 11.54 -32.71
C THR A 363 -11.97 12.83 -33.38
N ALA A 364 -12.70 12.71 -34.48
CA ALA A 364 -13.32 13.85 -35.13
C ALA A 364 -14.60 14.26 -34.44
N HIS A 365 -15.02 15.52 -34.61
CA HIS A 365 -16.30 16.00 -34.16
C HIS A 365 -17.47 15.40 -34.93
N TYR A 366 -18.64 15.39 -34.30
CA TYR A 366 -19.87 14.97 -34.96
C TYR A 366 -20.29 15.94 -36.10
N SER A 367 -20.04 17.24 -35.94
CA SER A 367 -20.43 18.29 -36.89
C SER A 367 -19.23 19.10 -37.37
N GLN A 368 -19.35 19.70 -38.58
CA GLN A 368 -18.33 20.65 -39.07
C GLN A 368 -18.23 21.86 -38.12
N LEU A 369 -17.02 22.36 -37.97
CA LEU A 369 -16.70 23.47 -37.10
C LEU A 369 -16.20 24.67 -37.92
N PRO A 370 -16.62 25.92 -37.59
CA PRO A 370 -16.31 27.09 -38.42
C PRO A 370 -14.84 27.56 -38.31
N TYR A 371 -14.11 27.10 -37.31
CA TYR A 371 -12.72 27.52 -37.03
C TYR A 371 -11.66 26.59 -37.60
N ILE A 372 -12.04 25.42 -38.06
CA ILE A 372 -11.11 24.40 -38.55
C ILE A 372 -11.62 23.79 -39.87
N ARG A 373 -10.71 23.46 -40.76
CA ARG A 373 -11.08 22.80 -42.01
C ARG A 373 -11.57 21.39 -41.74
N PRO A 374 -12.70 20.94 -42.31
CA PRO A 374 -13.22 19.61 -42.09
C PRO A 374 -12.20 18.52 -42.45
N GLY A 375 -12.11 17.50 -41.63
CA GLY A 375 -11.11 16.44 -41.70
C GLY A 375 -9.83 16.74 -40.93
N MET A 376 -9.66 17.98 -40.44
CA MET A 376 -8.46 18.41 -39.68
C MET A 376 -8.74 18.75 -38.22
N ASP A 377 -9.93 18.44 -37.71
CA ASP A 377 -10.34 18.66 -36.33
C ASP A 377 -9.93 17.51 -35.41
N ALA A 378 -9.79 17.76 -34.15
CA ALA A 378 -9.58 16.77 -33.11
C ALA A 378 -10.39 17.13 -31.85
N THR A 379 -10.97 16.11 -31.22
CA THR A 379 -11.80 16.23 -30.04
C THR A 379 -11.02 15.79 -28.79
N VAL A 380 -11.20 16.52 -27.69
CA VAL A 380 -10.86 16.07 -26.34
C VAL A 380 -12.12 16.10 -25.48
N TRP A 381 -12.31 15.06 -24.70
CA TRP A 381 -13.44 14.96 -23.79
C TRP A 381 -13.03 14.16 -22.56
N TYR A 382 -13.31 14.68 -21.36
CA TYR A 382 -13.10 13.99 -20.11
C TYR A 382 -14.45 13.56 -19.55
N GLY A 383 -14.74 12.26 -19.58
CA GLY A 383 -16.00 11.69 -19.09
C GLY A 383 -16.15 11.63 -17.57
N GLY A 384 -15.06 11.96 -16.83
CA GLY A 384 -15.03 11.92 -15.39
C GLY A 384 -14.32 10.69 -14.82
N PRO A 385 -14.00 10.69 -13.50
CA PRO A 385 -13.25 9.62 -12.88
C PRO A 385 -13.92 8.25 -13.03
N GLY A 386 -13.23 7.31 -13.68
CA GLY A 386 -13.68 5.92 -13.83
C GLY A 386 -14.70 5.66 -14.92
N THR A 387 -14.93 6.62 -15.82
CA THR A 387 -15.70 6.41 -17.06
C THR A 387 -14.79 5.84 -18.15
N SER A 388 -15.39 5.26 -19.19
CA SER A 388 -14.69 4.78 -20.39
C SER A 388 -14.93 5.70 -21.62
N ASP A 389 -15.50 6.88 -21.38
CA ASP A 389 -16.01 7.75 -22.46
C ASP A 389 -15.04 8.90 -22.78
N ASP A 390 -13.80 8.79 -22.32
CA ASP A 390 -12.74 9.74 -22.59
C ASP A 390 -12.37 9.74 -24.07
N LEU A 391 -12.21 10.95 -24.64
CA LEU A 391 -11.65 11.15 -25.97
C LEU A 391 -10.36 11.95 -25.84
N ASP A 392 -9.29 11.45 -26.44
CA ASP A 392 -7.98 12.07 -26.36
C ASP A 392 -7.40 12.37 -27.73
N MET A 393 -6.47 13.30 -27.78
CA MET A 393 -5.59 13.55 -28.90
C MET A 393 -4.15 13.26 -28.46
N LYS A 394 -3.56 12.26 -29.10
CA LYS A 394 -2.19 11.84 -28.81
C LYS A 394 -1.31 11.87 -30.04
N PHE A 395 -0.07 12.28 -29.82
CA PHE A 395 0.97 12.11 -30.84
C PHE A 395 2.28 11.64 -30.20
N LYS A 396 3.07 10.92 -30.98
CA LYS A 396 4.38 10.43 -30.61
C LYS A 396 5.46 11.30 -31.23
N ASN A 397 6.45 11.68 -30.45
CA ASN A 397 7.65 12.32 -30.98
C ASN A 397 8.51 11.27 -31.71
N THR A 398 8.53 11.35 -33.03
CA THR A 398 9.30 10.44 -33.94
C THR A 398 10.65 11.02 -34.34
N SER A 399 11.00 12.21 -33.84
CA SER A 399 12.29 12.85 -34.10
C SER A 399 13.39 12.31 -33.17
N ASP A 400 14.64 12.63 -33.50
CA ASP A 400 15.82 12.26 -32.68
C ASP A 400 16.07 13.24 -31.51
N GLY A 401 15.35 14.37 -31.47
CA GLY A 401 15.47 15.41 -30.44
C GLY A 401 14.22 15.57 -29.58
N TYR A 402 14.30 16.41 -28.54
CA TYR A 402 13.11 16.85 -27.86
C TYR A 402 12.27 17.75 -28.74
N VAL A 403 10.95 17.66 -28.62
CA VAL A 403 10.03 18.67 -29.13
C VAL A 403 9.46 19.47 -27.95
N LEU A 404 9.33 20.78 -28.14
CA LEU A 404 8.75 21.71 -27.17
C LEU A 404 7.48 22.29 -27.75
N LEU A 405 6.41 22.28 -26.99
CA LEU A 405 5.11 22.79 -27.37
C LEU A 405 4.94 24.21 -26.83
N GLN A 406 4.46 25.09 -27.66
CA GLN A 406 4.01 26.43 -27.29
C GLN A 406 2.61 26.62 -27.84
N GLU A 407 1.66 26.89 -26.97
CA GLU A 407 0.31 27.24 -27.39
C GLU A 407 -0.18 28.45 -26.62
N TYR A 408 -0.79 29.41 -27.32
CA TYR A 408 -1.25 30.62 -26.70
C TYR A 408 -2.42 31.27 -27.46
N VAL A 409 -3.24 31.99 -26.70
CA VAL A 409 -4.35 32.78 -27.22
C VAL A 409 -3.91 34.22 -27.42
N SER A 410 -3.94 34.69 -28.69
CA SER A 410 -3.55 36.07 -29.02
C SER A 410 -4.75 37.01 -29.02
N ASN A 411 -4.49 38.30 -28.82
CA ASN A 411 -5.52 39.34 -28.85
C ASN A 411 -5.97 39.68 -30.31
N ASP A 412 -5.35 39.11 -31.30
CA ASP A 412 -5.73 39.27 -32.72
C ASP A 412 -6.89 38.38 -33.17
N GLY A 413 -7.42 37.56 -32.24
CA GLY A 413 -8.54 36.64 -32.51
C GLY A 413 -8.14 35.21 -32.84
N TYR A 414 -6.85 34.88 -32.69
CA TYR A 414 -6.34 33.53 -33.00
C TYR A 414 -5.75 32.79 -31.78
N ILE A 415 -5.84 31.46 -31.82
CA ILE A 415 -5.03 30.54 -31.05
C ILE A 415 -3.88 30.13 -31.96
N TYR A 416 -2.67 30.16 -31.44
CA TYR A 416 -1.46 29.71 -32.11
C TYR A 416 -0.91 28.49 -31.39
N ALA A 417 -0.53 27.47 -32.14
CA ALA A 417 0.23 26.33 -31.63
C ALA A 417 1.52 26.18 -32.45
N ASN A 418 2.63 26.06 -31.77
CA ASN A 418 3.96 25.93 -32.31
C ASN A 418 4.63 24.68 -31.72
N VAL A 419 5.30 23.92 -32.57
CA VAL A 419 6.11 22.78 -32.20
C VAL A 419 7.55 23.04 -32.58
N TYR A 420 8.40 23.27 -31.58
CA TYR A 420 9.83 23.49 -31.76
C TYR A 420 10.56 22.14 -31.66
N GLY A 421 11.62 21.97 -32.42
CA GLY A 421 12.43 20.76 -32.44
C GLY A 421 13.87 21.04 -32.86
N VAL A 422 14.61 19.97 -33.12
CA VAL A 422 15.89 20.03 -33.78
C VAL A 422 15.69 19.93 -35.28
N PRO A 423 16.52 20.60 -36.10
CA PRO A 423 16.37 20.54 -37.57
C PRO A 423 16.40 19.10 -38.08
N ASP A 424 15.36 18.70 -38.82
CA ASP A 424 15.28 17.34 -39.40
C ASP A 424 14.98 17.29 -40.90
N ASN A 425 14.81 18.45 -41.54
CA ASN A 425 14.51 18.62 -42.97
C ASN A 425 13.21 17.87 -43.39
N ILE A 426 12.23 17.82 -42.51
CA ILE A 426 10.90 17.33 -42.83
C ILE A 426 10.03 18.49 -43.32
N GLU A 427 9.32 18.26 -44.43
CA GLU A 427 8.31 19.15 -44.94
C GLU A 427 7.00 18.40 -45.00
N VAL A 428 5.90 19.05 -44.66
CA VAL A 428 4.56 18.47 -44.62
C VAL A 428 3.62 19.24 -45.53
N GLU A 429 2.91 18.50 -46.38
CA GLU A 429 1.78 19.03 -47.16
C GLU A 429 0.49 18.37 -46.67
N MET A 430 -0.52 19.21 -46.43
CA MET A 430 -1.85 18.76 -45.99
C MET A 430 -2.93 19.44 -46.84
N SER A 431 -3.94 18.66 -47.19
CA SER A 431 -5.15 19.19 -47.83
C SER A 431 -6.38 18.39 -47.40
N SER A 432 -7.55 18.97 -47.62
CA SER A 432 -8.81 18.29 -47.34
C SER A 432 -9.86 18.71 -48.38
N GLU A 433 -10.60 17.75 -48.90
CA GLU A 433 -11.59 17.93 -49.97
C GLU A 433 -12.92 17.26 -49.60
N PRO A 434 -14.06 17.87 -49.99
CA PRO A 434 -15.35 17.24 -49.79
C PRO A 434 -15.55 16.08 -50.81
N VAL A 435 -15.96 14.93 -50.28
CA VAL A 435 -16.43 13.80 -51.10
C VAL A 435 -17.89 14.01 -51.49
N PHE A 436 -18.69 14.45 -50.52
CA PHE A 436 -20.05 14.97 -50.74
C PHE A 436 -20.44 15.93 -49.61
N MET A 437 -21.44 16.77 -49.90
CA MET A 437 -22.01 17.70 -48.94
C MET A 437 -23.51 17.87 -49.23
N THR A 438 -24.33 17.67 -48.20
CA THR A 438 -25.80 17.77 -48.24
C THR A 438 -26.33 18.52 -47.04
N GLU A 439 -27.59 18.80 -46.94
CA GLU A 439 -28.24 19.41 -45.79
C GLU A 439 -28.19 18.53 -44.52
N ASP A 440 -28.00 17.22 -44.66
CA ASP A 440 -28.02 16.28 -43.51
C ASP A 440 -26.66 15.84 -43.09
N ALA A 441 -25.70 15.75 -44.04
CA ALA A 441 -24.37 15.21 -43.78
C ALA A 441 -23.37 15.68 -44.82
N SER A 442 -22.09 15.64 -44.42
CA SER A 442 -20.99 15.78 -45.35
C SER A 442 -19.95 14.70 -45.07
N LYS A 443 -19.12 14.43 -46.07
CA LYS A 443 -17.96 13.55 -45.96
C LYS A 443 -16.77 14.21 -46.62
N TRP A 444 -15.66 14.20 -45.94
CA TRP A 444 -14.42 14.81 -46.38
C TRP A 444 -13.30 13.78 -46.37
N VAL A 445 -12.33 13.94 -47.24
CA VAL A 445 -11.08 13.20 -47.23
C VAL A 445 -9.94 14.19 -47.00
N ALA A 446 -9.11 13.91 -46.04
CA ALA A 446 -7.87 14.65 -45.80
C ALA A 446 -6.68 13.84 -46.32
N TYR A 447 -5.74 14.54 -46.90
CA TYR A 447 -4.49 13.98 -47.46
C TYR A 447 -3.33 14.56 -46.68
N TYR A 448 -2.36 13.71 -46.38
CA TYR A 448 -1.15 14.05 -45.66
C TYR A 448 0.06 13.48 -46.39
N GLU A 449 1.02 14.31 -46.72
CA GLU A 449 2.28 13.89 -47.30
C GLU A 449 3.44 14.48 -46.52
N ARG A 450 4.41 13.63 -46.19
CA ARG A 450 5.64 14.03 -45.53
C ARG A 450 6.84 13.71 -46.40
N THR A 451 7.66 14.73 -46.66
CA THR A 451 8.91 14.61 -47.37
C THR A 451 10.07 14.83 -46.44
N LYS A 452 11.19 14.18 -46.71
CA LYS A 452 12.46 14.41 -46.02
C LYS A 452 13.56 14.56 -47.06
N ASN A 453 14.27 15.70 -47.02
CA ASN A 453 15.28 16.04 -48.04
C ASN A 453 14.72 15.94 -49.48
N GLY A 454 13.52 16.42 -49.70
CA GLY A 454 12.84 16.42 -50.99
C GLY A 454 12.37 15.03 -51.50
N LYS A 455 12.34 14.00 -50.65
CA LYS A 455 11.83 12.66 -50.96
C LYS A 455 10.62 12.35 -50.09
N VAL A 456 9.55 11.89 -50.68
CA VAL A 456 8.38 11.42 -49.96
C VAL A 456 8.76 10.22 -49.08
N VAL A 457 8.54 10.36 -47.77
CA VAL A 457 8.83 9.32 -46.77
C VAL A 457 7.58 8.73 -46.16
N TYR A 458 6.46 9.46 -46.20
CA TYR A 458 5.19 8.98 -45.67
C TYR A 458 4.02 9.63 -46.40
N ARG A 459 2.95 8.87 -46.62
CA ARG A 459 1.65 9.34 -47.09
C ARG A 459 0.55 8.69 -46.33
N ASP A 460 -0.49 9.46 -46.02
CA ASP A 460 -1.70 8.97 -45.38
C ASP A 460 -2.92 9.73 -45.91
N GLN A 461 -4.08 9.13 -45.76
CA GLN A 461 -5.37 9.77 -45.99
C GLN A 461 -6.40 9.20 -45.04
N TRP A 462 -7.29 10.06 -44.59
CA TRP A 462 -8.41 9.64 -43.77
C TRP A 462 -9.70 10.32 -44.17
N GLU A 463 -10.80 9.60 -44.01
CA GLU A 463 -12.14 10.10 -44.27
C GLU A 463 -12.82 10.48 -42.96
N THR A 464 -13.53 11.60 -42.98
CA THR A 464 -14.33 12.07 -41.84
C THR A 464 -15.73 12.41 -42.30
N ALA A 465 -16.74 11.87 -41.60
CA ALA A 465 -18.14 12.16 -41.84
C ALA A 465 -18.67 13.10 -40.78
N TYR A 466 -19.45 14.07 -41.16
CA TYR A 466 -20.08 15.04 -40.28
C TYR A 466 -21.59 15.06 -40.48
N GLY A 467 -22.33 15.14 -39.38
CA GLY A 467 -23.76 15.38 -39.36
C GLY A 467 -24.10 16.88 -39.31
N ALA A 468 -25.38 17.19 -39.38
CA ALA A 468 -25.86 18.52 -39.12
C ALA A 468 -25.79 18.85 -37.62
N LEU A 469 -25.41 20.07 -37.29
CA LEU A 469 -25.46 20.58 -35.92
C LEU A 469 -26.89 20.98 -35.54
N ILE A 470 -27.27 20.76 -34.30
CA ILE A 470 -28.50 21.31 -33.72
C ILE A 470 -28.09 22.45 -32.76
N ASP A 471 -28.56 23.67 -33.06
CA ASP A 471 -28.27 24.82 -32.18
C ASP A 471 -29.07 24.76 -30.85
N ASP A 472 -28.80 25.68 -29.94
CA ASP A 472 -29.43 25.79 -28.64
C ASP A 472 -30.96 26.09 -28.70
N GLU A 473 -31.45 26.61 -29.86
CA GLU A 473 -32.87 26.82 -30.13
C GLU A 473 -33.53 25.58 -30.77
N GLY A 474 -32.78 24.49 -30.95
CA GLY A 474 -33.25 23.25 -31.58
C GLY A 474 -33.35 23.33 -33.11
N LYS A 475 -32.74 24.33 -33.73
CA LYS A 475 -32.71 24.50 -35.17
C LYS A 475 -31.58 23.70 -35.78
N LYS A 476 -31.86 23.00 -36.86
CA LYS A 476 -30.86 22.28 -37.63
C LYS A 476 -29.98 23.23 -38.44
N LEU A 477 -28.67 23.13 -38.23
CA LEU A 477 -27.66 23.82 -39.02
C LEU A 477 -27.00 22.81 -39.98
N PRO A 478 -27.34 22.86 -41.29
CA PRO A 478 -26.77 21.94 -42.26
C PRO A 478 -25.26 22.13 -42.42
N PRO A 479 -24.49 21.05 -42.73
CA PRO A 479 -23.06 21.14 -42.95
C PRO A 479 -22.65 22.07 -44.10
N ASP A 480 -23.51 22.23 -45.13
CA ASP A 480 -23.21 23.04 -46.30
C ASP A 480 -23.26 24.57 -46.07
N ILE A 481 -23.85 25.01 -44.96
CA ILE A 481 -23.87 26.42 -44.56
C ILE A 481 -22.78 26.80 -43.57
N VAL A 482 -22.08 25.81 -42.95
CA VAL A 482 -20.98 26.07 -42.07
C VAL A 482 -19.79 26.58 -42.88
N PRO A 483 -19.21 27.75 -42.56
CA PRO A 483 -18.06 28.26 -43.27
C PRO A 483 -16.90 27.25 -43.26
N VAL A 484 -16.32 26.97 -44.42
CA VAL A 484 -15.14 26.13 -44.53
C VAL A 484 -13.92 27.02 -44.29
N ALA A 485 -13.25 26.80 -43.14
CA ALA A 485 -12.01 27.52 -42.84
C ALA A 485 -10.94 27.18 -43.89
N GLU A 486 -10.17 28.17 -44.30
CA GLU A 486 -8.97 27.92 -45.10
C GLU A 486 -7.96 27.13 -44.30
N VAL A 487 -7.10 26.34 -44.95
CA VAL A 487 -5.96 25.70 -44.32
C VAL A 487 -4.93 26.79 -44.04
N ASP A 488 -4.91 27.26 -42.81
CA ASP A 488 -4.00 28.34 -42.38
C ASP A 488 -2.73 27.77 -41.72
N GLY A 489 -2.14 26.81 -42.41
CA GLY A 489 -0.90 26.16 -42.11
C GLY A 489 0.08 26.33 -43.24
N THR A 490 0.54 27.53 -43.43
CA THR A 490 1.80 27.73 -44.12
C THR A 490 2.92 27.66 -43.10
N TYR A 491 3.96 26.86 -43.41
CA TYR A 491 5.27 27.05 -42.80
C TYR A 491 5.60 28.53 -42.90
N LEU A 492 5.33 29.25 -41.86
CA LEU A 492 5.79 30.64 -41.72
C LEU A 492 7.23 30.49 -41.29
N GLY A 493 8.14 30.49 -42.28
CA GLY A 493 9.56 30.61 -42.04
C GLY A 493 9.87 31.74 -41.03
N PRO A 494 11.08 31.81 -40.52
CA PRO A 494 11.45 32.67 -39.35
C PRO A 494 11.46 34.19 -39.70
N GLU A 495 10.43 34.70 -40.33
CA GLU A 495 10.22 36.13 -40.52
C GLU A 495 9.03 36.59 -39.68
N PHE A 496 9.30 36.75 -38.38
CA PHE A 496 8.51 37.64 -37.54
C PHE A 496 9.44 38.49 -36.68
#